data_14ffb75b8c1373cbd6871d0f1ae720ea
#
_entry.id   14ffb75b8c1373cbd6871d0f1ae720ea
#
_cell.length_a   1.000
_cell.length_b   1.000
_cell.length_c   1.000
_cell.angle_alpha   90.00
_cell.angle_beta   90.00
_cell.angle_gamma   90.00
#
_symmetry.space_group_name_H-M   'P 1'
#
loop_
_entity.id
_entity.type
_entity.pdbx_description
1 polymer ?
#
loop_
_entity_poly.entity_id
_entity_poly.type
_entity_poly.pdbx_seq_one_letter_code
_entity_poly.pdbx_strand_id
1 'polypeptide(L)'
;MTAPIYRRILLKLSGEALAGGGRESIDPDVLEGLAGDVRDLVGEGIQVALVIGGGNIFRGAGLAARGMDRVTGDQIGMLATLVNALAMQDSLERLGVPTRVMSALSVACVCEDHSPRRALRHLAQGRVVIFAAGTGNPFFTTDSAASLRAIEIGADLLIKATKVDGIYSADPLRVPDATFYPRISYDRALREGLQVMDTTAIVLCRDHGMALRVMNINEPGALLRLLRGDDVGSLVVSGD
;
A
#
# COMPACT_ATOMS: atom_id res chain seq x y z
N MET A 1 17.22 9.41 20.25
CA MET A 1 16.10 8.80 19.51
C MET A 1 16.46 7.34 19.25
N THR A 2 15.57 6.40 19.50
CA THR A 2 15.77 4.97 19.21
C THR A 2 15.84 4.80 17.70
N ALA A 3 16.80 4.00 17.21
CA ALA A 3 16.90 3.67 15.79
C ALA A 3 15.65 2.93 15.31
N PRO A 4 15.20 3.14 14.05
CA PRO A 4 14.08 2.40 13.48
C PRO A 4 14.32 0.89 13.53
N ILE A 5 13.28 0.13 13.88
CA ILE A 5 13.37 -1.36 13.94
C ILE A 5 13.24 -2.01 12.57
N TYR A 6 12.80 -1.28 11.56
CA TYR A 6 12.68 -1.74 10.18
C TYR A 6 13.58 -0.88 9.29
N ARG A 7 14.30 -1.53 8.38
CA ARG A 7 15.18 -0.88 7.40
C ARG A 7 14.45 -0.57 6.10
N ARG A 8 13.56 -1.45 5.67
CA ARG A 8 12.85 -1.34 4.40
C ARG A 8 11.39 -1.70 4.58
N ILE A 9 10.50 -0.84 4.13
CA ILE A 9 9.06 -1.07 4.19
C ILE A 9 8.41 -0.91 2.82
N LEU A 10 7.27 -1.58 2.63
CA LEU A 10 6.35 -1.25 1.57
C LEU A 10 5.04 -0.75 2.18
N LEU A 11 4.64 0.48 1.85
CA LEU A 11 3.38 1.07 2.28
C LEU A 11 2.35 0.96 1.15
N LYS A 12 1.26 0.26 1.41
CA LYS A 12 0.12 0.16 0.51
C LYS A 12 -0.98 1.13 0.90
N LEU A 13 -1.32 2.02 -0.01
CA LEU A 13 -2.40 3.00 0.11
C LEU A 13 -3.58 2.59 -0.79
N SER A 14 -4.81 2.77 -0.33
CA SER A 14 -5.96 2.72 -1.24
C SER A 14 -5.99 4.01 -2.08
N GLY A 15 -6.47 3.94 -3.33
CA GLY A 15 -6.67 5.16 -4.11
C GLY A 15 -7.62 6.14 -3.41
N GLU A 16 -8.62 5.62 -2.71
CA GLU A 16 -9.56 6.43 -1.94
C GLU A 16 -8.92 7.24 -0.80
N ALA A 17 -7.72 6.84 -0.36
CA ALA A 17 -6.96 7.62 0.62
C ALA A 17 -6.45 8.95 0.04
N LEU A 18 -6.38 9.09 -1.29
CA LEU A 18 -5.97 10.34 -1.95
C LEU A 18 -7.14 11.28 -2.28
N ALA A 19 -8.38 10.83 -2.12
CA ALA A 19 -9.55 11.60 -2.58
C ALA A 19 -10.06 12.64 -1.57
N GLY A 20 -9.53 12.69 -0.36
CA GLY A 20 -10.03 13.60 0.66
C GLY A 20 -11.55 13.50 0.90
N GLY A 21 -12.17 14.56 1.41
CA GLY A 21 -13.62 14.68 1.60
C GLY A 21 -14.35 15.46 0.49
N GLY A 22 -13.62 15.90 -0.54
CA GLY A 22 -14.12 16.75 -1.63
C GLY A 22 -14.67 16.00 -2.83
N ARG A 23 -14.84 16.72 -3.94
CA ARG A 23 -15.26 16.16 -5.24
C ARG A 23 -14.09 15.68 -6.10
N GLU A 24 -12.87 16.01 -5.73
CA GLU A 24 -11.68 15.69 -6.50
C GLU A 24 -11.26 14.24 -6.28
N SER A 25 -10.83 13.59 -7.36
CA SER A 25 -10.31 12.23 -7.28
C SER A 25 -8.95 12.17 -6.58
N ILE A 26 -8.16 13.25 -6.65
CA ILE A 26 -6.90 13.45 -5.95
C ILE A 26 -6.97 14.80 -5.26
N ASP A 27 -6.94 14.81 -3.93
CA ASP A 27 -6.93 16.02 -3.12
C ASP A 27 -5.47 16.44 -2.87
N PRO A 28 -5.07 17.66 -3.28
CA PRO A 28 -3.69 18.12 -3.15
C PRO A 28 -3.20 18.17 -1.69
N ASP A 29 -4.04 18.57 -0.75
CA ASP A 29 -3.67 18.71 0.66
C ASP A 29 -3.45 17.33 1.31
N VAL A 30 -4.30 16.36 0.97
CA VAL A 30 -4.15 14.96 1.42
C VAL A 30 -2.89 14.35 0.82
N LEU A 31 -2.63 14.60 -0.46
CA LEU A 31 -1.44 14.11 -1.14
C LEU A 31 -0.16 14.67 -0.52
N GLU A 32 -0.14 15.97 -0.21
CA GLU A 32 1.00 16.64 0.43
C GLU A 32 1.21 16.12 1.86
N GLY A 33 0.15 15.89 2.62
CA GLY A 33 0.23 15.29 3.96
C GLY A 33 0.86 13.90 3.93
N LEU A 34 0.39 13.01 3.04
CA LEU A 34 0.95 11.66 2.86
C LEU A 34 2.42 11.71 2.38
N ALA A 35 2.75 12.62 1.46
CA ALA A 35 4.13 12.83 1.02
C ALA A 35 5.02 13.33 2.16
N GLY A 36 4.49 14.17 3.06
CA GLY A 36 5.15 14.60 4.29
C GLY A 36 5.50 13.44 5.22
N ASP A 37 4.53 12.55 5.47
CA ASP A 37 4.77 11.34 6.26
C ASP A 37 5.88 10.48 5.64
N VAL A 38 5.84 10.25 4.33
CA VAL A 38 6.88 9.47 3.63
C VAL A 38 8.24 10.15 3.69
N ARG A 39 8.30 11.49 3.54
CA ARG A 39 9.55 12.27 3.72
C ARG A 39 10.16 12.05 5.10
N ASP A 40 9.34 12.07 6.14
CA ASP A 40 9.80 11.92 7.52
C ASP A 40 10.38 10.50 7.75
N LEU A 41 9.78 9.45 7.13
CA LEU A 41 10.33 8.10 7.16
C LEU A 41 11.69 8.01 6.45
N VAL A 42 11.81 8.62 5.27
CA VAL A 42 13.10 8.68 4.54
C VAL A 42 14.15 9.45 5.33
N GLY A 43 13.74 10.50 6.03
CA GLY A 43 14.60 11.28 6.92
C GLY A 43 15.17 10.46 8.10
N GLU A 44 14.46 9.44 8.57
CA GLU A 44 14.94 8.47 9.58
C GLU A 44 15.84 7.37 8.96
N GLY A 45 16.14 7.44 7.67
CA GLY A 45 17.00 6.47 6.97
C GLY A 45 16.27 5.20 6.51
N ILE A 46 14.95 5.20 6.49
CA ILE A 46 14.13 4.04 6.08
C ILE A 46 14.01 4.02 4.56
N GLN A 47 14.20 2.85 3.95
CA GLN A 47 13.92 2.62 2.54
C GLN A 47 12.41 2.41 2.35
N VAL A 48 11.76 3.31 1.62
CA VAL A 48 10.30 3.30 1.45
C VAL A 48 9.93 2.95 0.02
N ALA A 49 9.08 1.93 -0.13
CA ALA A 49 8.37 1.63 -1.36
C ALA A 49 6.86 1.85 -1.17
N LEU A 50 6.17 2.29 -2.22
CA LEU A 50 4.73 2.55 -2.21
C LEU A 50 4.02 1.69 -3.25
N VAL A 51 2.81 1.27 -2.93
CA VAL A 51 1.78 0.78 -3.88
C VAL A 51 0.51 1.57 -3.61
N ILE A 52 -0.04 2.21 -4.64
CA ILE A 52 -1.24 3.04 -4.52
C ILE A 52 -2.33 2.46 -5.41
N GLY A 53 -3.53 2.23 -4.85
CA GLY A 53 -4.70 1.79 -5.60
C GLY A 53 -5.23 2.84 -6.56
N GLY A 54 -6.12 2.44 -7.50
CA GLY A 54 -6.75 3.32 -8.48
C GLY A 54 -8.23 3.65 -8.23
N GLY A 55 -8.78 3.22 -7.09
CA GLY A 55 -10.23 3.24 -6.83
C GLY A 55 -10.87 4.63 -6.71
N ASN A 56 -10.08 5.67 -6.49
CA ASN A 56 -10.50 7.08 -6.52
C ASN A 56 -10.78 7.59 -7.95
N ILE A 57 -10.08 7.05 -8.94
CA ILE A 57 -10.20 7.44 -10.35
C ILE A 57 -11.17 6.52 -11.09
N PHE A 58 -11.03 5.20 -10.87
CA PHE A 58 -11.80 4.20 -11.59
C PHE A 58 -12.18 3.01 -10.70
N ARG A 59 -13.48 2.71 -10.63
CA ARG A 59 -14.04 1.56 -9.89
C ARG A 59 -14.62 0.54 -10.85
N GLY A 60 -13.79 -0.40 -11.29
CA GLY A 60 -14.16 -1.43 -12.27
C GLY A 60 -15.33 -2.31 -11.83
N ALA A 61 -15.45 -2.63 -10.53
CA ALA A 61 -16.53 -3.48 -10.01
C ALA A 61 -17.95 -2.93 -10.29
N GLY A 62 -18.14 -1.61 -10.22
CA GLY A 62 -19.44 -0.97 -10.53
C GLY A 62 -19.76 -0.96 -12.03
N LEU A 63 -18.76 -0.97 -12.89
CA LEU A 63 -18.94 -0.94 -14.35
C LEU A 63 -19.01 -2.35 -14.94
N ALA A 64 -18.36 -3.34 -14.33
CA ALA A 64 -18.53 -4.76 -14.68
C ALA A 64 -20.01 -5.20 -14.51
N ALA A 65 -20.68 -4.72 -13.45
CA ALA A 65 -22.12 -4.95 -13.25
C ALA A 65 -23.01 -4.32 -14.35
N ARG A 66 -22.48 -3.39 -15.16
CA ARG A 66 -23.15 -2.74 -16.29
C ARG A 66 -22.69 -3.25 -17.65
N GLY A 67 -21.99 -4.39 -17.71
CA GLY A 67 -21.58 -5.06 -18.95
C GLY A 67 -20.17 -4.73 -19.46
N MET A 68 -19.35 -3.99 -18.67
CA MET A 68 -17.95 -3.80 -19.03
C MET A 68 -17.19 -5.12 -18.89
N ASP A 69 -16.35 -5.43 -19.87
CA ASP A 69 -15.44 -6.59 -19.78
C ASP A 69 -14.50 -6.44 -18.56
N ARG A 70 -14.35 -7.52 -17.82
CA ARG A 70 -13.52 -7.55 -16.61
C ARG A 70 -12.06 -7.24 -16.88
N VAL A 71 -11.50 -7.81 -17.94
CA VAL A 71 -10.08 -7.59 -18.32
C VAL A 71 -9.84 -6.12 -18.64
N THR A 72 -10.74 -5.54 -19.45
CA THR A 72 -10.70 -4.10 -19.79
C THR A 72 -10.82 -3.22 -18.55
N GLY A 73 -11.75 -3.54 -17.63
CA GLY A 73 -11.90 -2.82 -16.38
C GLY A 73 -10.66 -2.86 -15.50
N ASP A 74 -10.02 -4.04 -15.38
CA ASP A 74 -8.79 -4.19 -14.61
C ASP A 74 -7.62 -3.42 -15.26
N GLN A 75 -7.51 -3.41 -16.59
CA GLN A 75 -6.51 -2.60 -17.31
C GLN A 75 -6.68 -1.10 -17.08
N ILE A 76 -7.90 -0.59 -17.11
CA ILE A 76 -8.19 0.81 -16.77
C ILE A 76 -7.81 1.10 -15.31
N GLY A 77 -8.12 0.18 -14.39
CA GLY A 77 -7.72 0.28 -13.00
C GLY A 77 -6.18 0.33 -12.81
N MET A 78 -5.43 -0.46 -13.59
CA MET A 78 -3.97 -0.41 -13.59
C MET A 78 -3.45 0.97 -14.05
N LEU A 79 -4.02 1.55 -15.12
CA LEU A 79 -3.66 2.90 -15.58
C LEU A 79 -4.02 3.96 -14.55
N ALA A 80 -5.14 3.81 -13.85
CA ALA A 80 -5.53 4.70 -12.75
C ALA A 80 -4.50 4.70 -11.60
N THR A 81 -3.90 3.54 -11.28
CA THR A 81 -2.81 3.49 -10.30
C THR A 81 -1.57 4.25 -10.76
N LEU A 82 -1.28 4.25 -12.06
CA LEU A 82 -0.16 5.00 -12.63
C LEU A 82 -0.38 6.52 -12.49
N VAL A 83 -1.60 7.01 -12.73
CA VAL A 83 -1.94 8.43 -12.51
C VAL A 83 -1.68 8.82 -11.05
N ASN A 84 -2.15 8.03 -10.08
CA ASN A 84 -1.91 8.27 -8.66
C ASN A 84 -0.42 8.23 -8.29
N ALA A 85 0.33 7.31 -8.90
CA ALA A 85 1.78 7.18 -8.67
C ALA A 85 2.56 8.42 -9.16
N LEU A 86 2.19 8.97 -10.31
CA LEU A 86 2.79 10.20 -10.84
C LEU A 86 2.46 11.42 -10.00
N ALA A 87 1.23 11.55 -9.52
CA ALA A 87 0.83 12.62 -8.61
C ALA A 87 1.63 12.55 -7.29
N MET A 88 1.78 11.36 -6.71
CA MET A 88 2.57 11.16 -5.49
C MET A 88 4.07 11.42 -5.74
N GLN A 89 4.61 11.03 -6.89
CA GLN A 89 5.99 11.34 -7.27
C GLN A 89 6.23 12.85 -7.28
N ASP A 90 5.37 13.62 -7.95
CA ASP A 90 5.47 15.09 -8.00
C ASP A 90 5.44 15.70 -6.61
N SER A 91 4.51 15.26 -5.75
CA SER A 91 4.40 15.75 -4.38
C SER A 91 5.65 15.44 -3.54
N LEU A 92 6.21 14.24 -3.64
CA LEU A 92 7.44 13.85 -2.95
C LEU A 92 8.66 14.65 -3.47
N GLU A 93 8.79 14.81 -4.78
CA GLU A 93 9.92 15.55 -5.38
C GLU A 93 9.86 17.04 -5.02
N ARG A 94 8.67 17.64 -4.90
CA ARG A 94 8.51 19.01 -4.36
C ARG A 94 8.97 19.14 -2.90
N LEU A 95 8.85 18.09 -2.11
CA LEU A 95 9.36 18.01 -0.73
C LEU A 95 10.85 17.65 -0.65
N GLY A 96 11.55 17.55 -1.80
CA GLY A 96 12.97 17.22 -1.88
C GLY A 96 13.28 15.73 -1.72
N VAL A 97 12.28 14.83 -1.83
CA VAL A 97 12.45 13.38 -1.74
C VAL A 97 12.59 12.78 -3.14
N PRO A 98 13.79 12.34 -3.55
CA PRO A 98 13.98 11.73 -4.87
C PRO A 98 13.12 10.47 -5.03
N THR A 99 12.28 10.42 -6.05
CA THR A 99 11.30 9.37 -6.24
C THR A 99 11.39 8.75 -7.63
N ARG A 100 11.05 7.47 -7.77
CA ARG A 100 10.93 6.76 -9.06
C ARG A 100 9.65 5.97 -9.13
N VAL A 101 8.88 6.19 -10.20
CA VAL A 101 7.73 5.35 -10.54
C VAL A 101 8.20 4.21 -11.43
N MET A 102 7.80 2.98 -11.07
CA MET A 102 8.06 1.77 -11.84
C MET A 102 6.74 1.07 -12.13
N SER A 103 6.43 0.85 -13.41
CA SER A 103 5.15 0.29 -13.84
C SER A 103 5.29 -1.16 -14.31
N ALA A 104 4.31 -1.99 -13.96
CA ALA A 104 4.19 -3.35 -14.47
C ALA A 104 3.67 -3.41 -15.93
N LEU A 105 3.02 -2.32 -16.40
CA LEU A 105 2.71 -2.09 -17.81
C LEU A 105 3.78 -1.16 -18.40
N SER A 106 4.28 -1.46 -19.60
CA SER A 106 5.29 -0.60 -20.24
C SER A 106 4.68 0.72 -20.70
N VAL A 107 5.11 1.82 -20.09
CA VAL A 107 4.77 3.20 -20.43
C VAL A 107 6.08 4.02 -20.43
N ALA A 108 7.01 3.61 -21.24
CA ALA A 108 8.41 4.03 -21.24
C ALA A 108 8.65 5.55 -21.37
N CYS A 109 7.70 6.30 -21.95
CA CYS A 109 7.78 7.76 -22.04
C CYS A 109 7.44 8.50 -20.73
N VAL A 110 6.91 7.79 -19.72
CA VAL A 110 6.38 8.39 -18.48
C VAL A 110 7.08 7.87 -17.25
N CYS A 111 7.40 6.57 -17.21
CA CYS A 111 7.98 5.91 -16.03
C CYS A 111 8.88 4.74 -16.44
N GLU A 112 9.60 4.16 -15.47
CA GLU A 112 10.43 3.00 -15.70
C GLU A 112 9.59 1.72 -15.76
N ASP A 113 10.00 0.74 -16.59
CA ASP A 113 9.45 -0.61 -16.51
C ASP A 113 9.89 -1.27 -15.19
N HIS A 114 8.97 -2.01 -14.57
CA HIS A 114 9.24 -2.71 -13.33
C HIS A 114 10.42 -3.69 -13.44
N SER A 115 11.33 -3.62 -12.48
CA SER A 115 12.44 -4.55 -12.31
C SER A 115 12.86 -4.58 -10.84
N PRO A 116 12.80 -5.74 -10.14
CA PRO A 116 13.19 -5.83 -8.74
C PRO A 116 14.63 -5.35 -8.49
N ARG A 117 15.55 -5.67 -9.39
CA ARG A 117 16.96 -5.25 -9.26
C ARG A 117 17.13 -3.73 -9.38
N ARG A 118 16.37 -3.06 -10.26
CA ARG A 118 16.39 -1.59 -10.36
C ARG A 118 15.73 -0.94 -9.15
N ALA A 119 14.60 -1.48 -8.69
CA ALA A 119 13.94 -1.01 -7.48
C ALA A 119 14.87 -1.05 -6.26
N LEU A 120 15.56 -2.18 -6.04
CA LEU A 120 16.55 -2.31 -4.95
C LEU A 120 17.70 -1.31 -5.08
N ARG A 121 18.15 -1.02 -6.30
CA ARG A 121 19.19 0.00 -6.53
C ARG A 121 18.69 1.41 -6.18
N HIS A 122 17.47 1.75 -6.55
CA HIS A 122 16.86 3.04 -6.19
C HIS A 122 16.71 3.18 -4.68
N LEU A 123 16.16 2.16 -4.01
CA LEU A 123 16.01 2.14 -2.55
C LEU A 123 17.36 2.28 -1.83
N ALA A 124 18.41 1.59 -2.32
CA ALA A 124 19.75 1.71 -1.76
C ALA A 124 20.39 3.09 -1.95
N GLN A 125 19.91 3.87 -2.91
CA GLN A 125 20.32 5.26 -3.16
C GLN A 125 19.46 6.29 -2.40
N GLY A 126 18.60 5.85 -1.46
CA GLY A 126 17.72 6.72 -0.70
C GLY A 126 16.55 7.30 -1.50
N ARG A 127 16.20 6.70 -2.63
CA ARG A 127 15.03 7.08 -3.43
C ARG A 127 13.79 6.32 -2.97
N VAL A 128 12.65 6.97 -2.96
CA VAL A 128 11.35 6.30 -2.84
C VAL A 128 11.04 5.61 -4.16
N VAL A 129 10.49 4.39 -4.11
CA VAL A 129 10.02 3.66 -5.29
C VAL A 129 8.50 3.50 -5.21
N ILE A 130 7.79 3.95 -6.24
CA ILE A 130 6.34 3.76 -6.34
C ILE A 130 6.06 2.71 -7.41
N PHE A 131 5.48 1.59 -7.01
CA PHE A 131 5.07 0.54 -7.94
C PHE A 131 3.65 0.80 -8.44
N ALA A 132 3.51 0.95 -9.75
CA ALA A 132 2.26 1.23 -10.45
C ALA A 132 1.84 0.05 -11.33
N ALA A 133 0.61 0.10 -11.85
CA ALA A 133 -0.03 -0.90 -12.70
C ALA A 133 -0.18 -2.28 -12.04
N GLY A 134 -0.23 -2.33 -10.71
CA GLY A 134 -0.51 -3.54 -9.97
C GLY A 134 0.51 -4.66 -10.23
N THR A 135 0.01 -5.86 -10.57
CA THR A 135 0.82 -7.00 -11.01
C THR A 135 1.12 -6.97 -12.51
N GLY A 136 0.45 -6.10 -13.27
CA GLY A 136 0.44 -6.12 -14.74
C GLY A 136 -0.55 -7.15 -15.33
N ASN A 137 -1.26 -7.89 -14.49
CA ASN A 137 -2.20 -8.94 -14.90
C ASN A 137 -3.61 -8.63 -14.41
N PRO A 138 -4.65 -8.83 -15.24
CA PRO A 138 -6.04 -8.80 -14.79
C PRO A 138 -6.32 -9.81 -13.68
N PHE A 139 -7.44 -9.63 -12.96
CA PHE A 139 -7.95 -10.46 -11.87
C PHE A 139 -7.19 -10.34 -10.54
N PHE A 140 -6.09 -9.62 -10.48
CA PHE A 140 -5.35 -9.33 -9.24
C PHE A 140 -5.67 -7.94 -8.71
N THR A 141 -5.65 -7.80 -7.39
CA THR A 141 -5.86 -6.52 -6.73
C THR A 141 -4.54 -5.79 -6.45
N THR A 142 -4.61 -4.55 -5.95
CA THR A 142 -3.44 -3.84 -5.45
C THR A 142 -2.90 -4.41 -4.13
N ASP A 143 -3.70 -5.18 -3.36
CA ASP A 143 -3.21 -5.93 -2.20
C ASP A 143 -2.29 -7.07 -2.63
N SER A 144 -2.71 -7.87 -3.65
CA SER A 144 -1.86 -8.89 -4.28
C SER A 144 -0.57 -8.29 -4.84
N ALA A 145 -0.66 -7.13 -5.52
CA ALA A 145 0.51 -6.44 -6.03
C ALA A 145 1.45 -5.99 -4.90
N ALA A 146 0.93 -5.39 -3.83
CA ALA A 146 1.73 -4.93 -2.70
C ALA A 146 2.46 -6.10 -2.03
N SER A 147 1.80 -7.23 -1.83
CA SER A 147 2.40 -8.46 -1.30
C SER A 147 3.55 -8.94 -2.17
N LEU A 148 3.31 -9.06 -3.49
CA LEU A 148 4.33 -9.47 -4.46
C LEU A 148 5.55 -8.53 -4.44
N ARG A 149 5.32 -7.21 -4.53
CA ARG A 149 6.40 -6.21 -4.55
C ARG A 149 7.17 -6.16 -3.23
N ALA A 150 6.51 -6.30 -2.08
CA ALA A 150 7.16 -6.36 -0.77
C ALA A 150 8.14 -7.54 -0.69
N ILE A 151 7.73 -8.72 -1.17
CA ILE A 151 8.56 -9.92 -1.20
C ILE A 151 9.73 -9.73 -2.19
N GLU A 152 9.49 -9.24 -3.40
CA GLU A 152 10.51 -9.02 -4.42
C GLU A 152 11.64 -8.07 -3.98
N ILE A 153 11.31 -7.05 -3.19
CA ILE A 153 12.31 -6.11 -2.69
C ILE A 153 12.88 -6.51 -1.32
N GLY A 154 12.44 -7.61 -0.72
CA GLY A 154 12.83 -8.02 0.61
C GLY A 154 12.49 -6.95 1.66
N ALA A 155 11.24 -6.48 1.68
CA ALA A 155 10.77 -5.56 2.71
C ALA A 155 10.71 -6.27 4.06
N ASP A 156 11.07 -5.58 5.13
CA ASP A 156 10.96 -6.09 6.51
C ASP A 156 9.50 -6.08 6.98
N LEU A 157 8.71 -5.15 6.43
CA LEU A 157 7.30 -4.97 6.78
C LEU A 157 6.50 -4.49 5.57
N LEU A 158 5.36 -5.14 5.32
CA LEU A 158 4.28 -4.63 4.48
C LEU A 158 3.28 -3.90 5.37
N ILE A 159 2.97 -2.63 5.07
CA ILE A 159 1.98 -1.83 5.80
C ILE A 159 0.77 -1.62 4.91
N LYS A 160 -0.39 -2.07 5.33
CA LYS A 160 -1.68 -1.73 4.72
C LYS A 160 -2.31 -0.56 5.47
N ALA A 161 -2.31 0.59 4.84
CA ALA A 161 -2.99 1.78 5.32
C ALA A 161 -4.50 1.69 5.10
N THR A 162 -5.27 1.90 6.16
CA THR A 162 -6.73 1.84 6.19
C THR A 162 -7.33 3.07 6.88
N LYS A 163 -8.67 3.13 6.96
CA LYS A 163 -9.41 4.15 7.73
C LYS A 163 -9.82 3.67 9.12
N VAL A 164 -9.52 2.40 9.45
CA VAL A 164 -9.79 1.79 10.77
C VAL A 164 -8.47 1.40 11.42
N ASP A 165 -8.47 1.28 12.74
CA ASP A 165 -7.24 1.15 13.52
C ASP A 165 -6.49 -0.17 13.31
N GLY A 166 -7.15 -1.16 12.69
CA GLY A 166 -6.53 -2.45 12.36
C GLY A 166 -7.57 -3.51 12.00
N ILE A 167 -7.33 -4.75 12.40
CA ILE A 167 -8.16 -5.90 12.09
C ILE A 167 -9.14 -6.15 13.24
N TYR A 168 -10.40 -6.37 12.88
CA TYR A 168 -11.49 -6.64 13.79
C TYR A 168 -12.21 -7.93 13.40
N SER A 169 -12.96 -8.51 14.34
CA SER A 169 -13.81 -9.70 14.10
C SER A 169 -14.95 -9.44 13.11
N ALA A 170 -15.34 -8.18 12.93
CA ALA A 170 -16.32 -7.68 11.96
C ALA A 170 -16.00 -6.21 11.65
N ASP A 171 -16.71 -5.60 10.70
CA ASP A 171 -16.57 -4.17 10.39
C ASP A 171 -16.95 -3.30 11.61
N PRO A 172 -16.00 -2.61 12.28
CA PRO A 172 -16.28 -1.83 13.49
C PRO A 172 -17.21 -0.64 13.24
N LEU A 173 -17.33 -0.18 11.98
CA LEU A 173 -18.26 0.89 11.62
C LEU A 173 -19.71 0.40 11.56
N ARG A 174 -19.95 -0.91 11.48
CA ARG A 174 -21.27 -1.53 11.42
C ARG A 174 -21.60 -2.33 12.67
N VAL A 175 -20.59 -2.90 13.32
CA VAL A 175 -20.73 -3.76 14.50
C VAL A 175 -19.92 -3.14 15.65
N PRO A 176 -20.57 -2.35 16.55
CA PRO A 176 -19.86 -1.64 17.62
C PRO A 176 -19.07 -2.55 18.57
N ASP A 177 -19.52 -3.80 18.75
CA ASP A 177 -18.88 -4.78 19.63
C ASP A 177 -17.83 -5.64 18.91
N ALA A 178 -17.38 -5.24 17.70
CA ALA A 178 -16.34 -5.95 16.99
C ALA A 178 -15.04 -5.97 17.79
N THR A 179 -14.50 -7.16 18.01
CA THR A 179 -13.25 -7.36 18.75
C THR A 179 -12.05 -6.97 17.92
N PHE A 180 -11.20 -6.09 18.44
CA PHE A 180 -9.92 -5.71 17.83
C PHE A 180 -8.87 -6.80 18.07
N TYR A 181 -8.10 -7.13 17.01
CA TYR A 181 -6.98 -8.07 17.08
C TYR A 181 -5.64 -7.32 16.94
N PRO A 182 -4.90 -7.06 18.05
CA PRO A 182 -3.60 -6.41 17.96
C PRO A 182 -2.56 -7.28 17.25
N ARG A 183 -2.73 -8.61 17.36
CA ARG A 183 -1.91 -9.61 16.66
C ARG A 183 -2.77 -10.80 16.25
N ILE A 184 -2.53 -11.31 15.03
CA ILE A 184 -3.25 -12.46 14.48
C ILE A 184 -2.35 -13.23 13.51
N SER A 185 -2.55 -14.56 13.41
CA SER A 185 -1.87 -15.33 12.37
C SER A 185 -2.62 -15.28 11.02
N TYR A 186 -1.88 -15.45 9.92
CA TYR A 186 -2.47 -15.58 8.59
C TYR A 186 -3.48 -16.73 8.52
N ASP A 187 -3.16 -17.87 9.12
CA ASP A 187 -4.04 -19.04 9.11
C ASP A 187 -5.34 -18.78 9.87
N ARG A 188 -5.28 -18.04 10.97
CA ARG A 188 -6.48 -17.62 11.69
C ARG A 188 -7.32 -16.63 10.87
N ALA A 189 -6.67 -15.64 10.26
CA ALA A 189 -7.35 -14.65 9.41
C ALA A 189 -8.08 -15.33 8.23
N LEU A 190 -7.45 -16.32 7.58
CA LEU A 190 -8.05 -17.10 6.51
C LEU A 190 -9.21 -17.98 7.01
N ARG A 191 -9.03 -18.69 8.12
CA ARG A 191 -10.05 -19.60 8.70
C ARG A 191 -11.29 -18.85 9.15
N GLU A 192 -11.12 -17.67 9.74
CA GLU A 192 -12.22 -16.81 10.20
C GLU A 192 -12.79 -15.91 9.10
N GLY A 193 -12.23 -15.94 7.87
CA GLY A 193 -12.71 -15.15 6.73
C GLY A 193 -12.60 -13.64 6.95
N LEU A 194 -11.60 -13.18 7.73
CA LEU A 194 -11.43 -11.76 8.04
C LEU A 194 -10.98 -10.98 6.81
N GLN A 195 -11.58 -9.83 6.61
CA GLN A 195 -11.29 -8.95 5.45
C GLN A 195 -10.01 -8.12 5.65
N VAL A 196 -8.89 -8.80 5.82
CA VAL A 196 -7.57 -8.16 5.97
C VAL A 196 -7.07 -7.66 4.61
N MET A 197 -6.99 -8.57 3.65
CA MET A 197 -6.59 -8.38 2.25
C MET A 197 -7.35 -9.41 1.41
N ASP A 198 -7.18 -9.39 0.09
CA ASP A 198 -7.67 -10.50 -0.72
C ASP A 198 -6.90 -11.80 -0.39
N THR A 199 -7.57 -12.95 -0.61
CA THR A 199 -7.02 -14.27 -0.25
C THR A 199 -5.67 -14.54 -0.90
N THR A 200 -5.46 -14.12 -2.15
CA THR A 200 -4.19 -14.29 -2.88
C THR A 200 -3.06 -13.56 -2.17
N ALA A 201 -3.30 -12.32 -1.75
CA ALA A 201 -2.34 -11.50 -1.02
C ALA A 201 -1.99 -12.13 0.34
N ILE A 202 -2.99 -12.60 1.09
CA ILE A 202 -2.80 -13.26 2.40
C ILE A 202 -1.94 -14.52 2.25
N VAL A 203 -2.28 -15.41 1.29
CA VAL A 203 -1.55 -16.66 1.06
C VAL A 203 -0.11 -16.36 0.64
N LEU A 204 0.10 -15.37 -0.24
CA LEU A 204 1.43 -14.98 -0.68
C LEU A 204 2.31 -14.48 0.49
N CYS A 205 1.77 -13.62 1.34
CA CYS A 205 2.48 -13.13 2.53
C CYS A 205 2.79 -14.26 3.52
N ARG A 206 1.82 -15.16 3.79
CA ARG A 206 2.00 -16.30 4.68
C ARG A 206 3.13 -17.22 4.21
N ASP A 207 3.08 -17.63 2.94
CA ASP A 207 4.00 -18.63 2.38
C ASP A 207 5.45 -18.09 2.28
N HIS A 208 5.61 -16.77 2.22
CA HIS A 208 6.91 -16.10 2.20
C HIS A 208 7.33 -15.49 3.55
N GLY A 209 6.55 -15.70 4.62
CA GLY A 209 6.86 -15.18 5.95
C GLY A 209 6.89 -13.64 6.03
N MET A 210 6.20 -12.94 5.10
CA MET A 210 6.12 -11.49 5.09
C MET A 210 5.29 -11.00 6.28
N ALA A 211 5.83 -10.16 7.12
CA ALA A 211 5.07 -9.51 8.18
C ALA A 211 4.16 -8.43 7.57
N LEU A 212 2.90 -8.39 7.99
CA LEU A 212 1.92 -7.39 7.55
C LEU A 212 1.42 -6.59 8.75
N ARG A 213 1.42 -5.27 8.65
CA ARG A 213 0.77 -4.37 9.60
C ARG A 213 -0.44 -3.71 8.94
N VAL A 214 -1.59 -3.77 9.59
CA VAL A 214 -2.81 -3.04 9.18
C VAL A 214 -3.04 -1.93 10.17
N MET A 215 -3.12 -0.67 9.71
CA MET A 215 -3.22 0.49 10.58
C MET A 215 -4.01 1.64 9.97
N ASN A 216 -4.49 2.53 10.83
CA ASN A 216 -5.14 3.76 10.43
C ASN A 216 -4.09 4.80 9.99
N ILE A 217 -4.14 5.19 8.71
CA ILE A 217 -3.20 6.19 8.16
C ILE A 217 -3.57 7.63 8.56
N ASN A 218 -4.83 7.85 8.96
CA ASN A 218 -5.29 9.19 9.34
C ASN A 218 -4.89 9.59 10.77
N GLU A 219 -4.27 8.69 11.53
CA GLU A 219 -3.73 9.01 12.84
C GLU A 219 -2.37 9.70 12.70
N PRO A 220 -2.24 10.98 13.10
CA PRO A 220 -1.00 11.74 12.92
C PRO A 220 0.20 11.06 13.59
N GLY A 221 1.30 10.90 12.86
CA GLY A 221 2.54 10.34 13.37
C GLY A 221 2.51 8.83 13.65
N ALA A 222 1.41 8.12 13.35
CA ALA A 222 1.26 6.69 13.61
C ALA A 222 2.33 5.86 12.87
N LEU A 223 2.66 6.22 11.63
CA LEU A 223 3.73 5.57 10.87
C LEU A 223 5.10 5.67 11.56
N LEU A 224 5.48 6.86 12.01
CA LEU A 224 6.77 7.05 12.71
C LEU A 224 6.80 6.29 14.04
N ARG A 225 5.71 6.31 14.82
CA ARG A 225 5.60 5.55 16.07
C ARG A 225 5.77 4.05 15.83
N LEU A 226 5.07 3.50 14.82
CA LEU A 226 5.21 2.11 14.44
C LEU A 226 6.66 1.74 14.14
N LEU A 227 7.37 2.57 13.37
CA LEU A 227 8.75 2.29 12.97
C LEU A 227 9.77 2.49 14.09
N ARG A 228 9.39 3.20 15.15
CA ARG A 228 10.16 3.32 16.39
C ARG A 228 9.87 2.21 17.40
N GLY A 229 8.94 1.29 17.10
CA GLY A 229 8.65 0.10 17.88
C GLY A 229 7.36 0.14 18.70
N ASP A 230 6.53 1.18 18.53
CA ASP A 230 5.22 1.21 19.19
C ASP A 230 4.27 0.19 18.55
N ASP A 231 3.38 -0.39 19.36
CA ASP A 231 2.32 -1.27 18.87
C ASP A 231 1.16 -0.47 18.28
N VAL A 232 1.30 -0.08 17.00
CA VAL A 232 0.26 0.62 16.24
C VAL A 232 -0.42 -0.34 15.29
N GLY A 233 -1.75 -0.41 15.34
CA GLY A 233 -2.55 -1.26 14.44
C GLY A 233 -2.46 -2.75 14.77
N SER A 234 -2.74 -3.58 13.79
CA SER A 234 -2.74 -5.05 13.90
C SER A 234 -1.56 -5.66 13.17
N LEU A 235 -0.80 -6.52 13.85
CA LEU A 235 0.28 -7.29 13.25
C LEU A 235 -0.23 -8.66 12.79
N VAL A 236 0.01 -9.00 11.51
CA VAL A 236 -0.28 -10.33 10.94
C VAL A 236 1.03 -11.02 10.62
N VAL A 237 1.20 -12.25 11.08
CA VAL A 237 2.43 -13.05 10.92
C VAL A 237 2.12 -14.50 10.57
N SER A 238 3.15 -15.24 10.14
CA SER A 238 3.07 -16.70 9.99
C SER A 238 3.22 -17.36 11.36
N GLY A 239 2.28 -18.24 11.71
CA GLY A 239 2.24 -18.94 13.01
C GLY A 239 1.57 -18.15 14.14
N ASP A 240 1.00 -18.88 15.09
CA ASP A 240 0.38 -18.34 16.32
C ASP A 240 1.45 -18.02 17.38
#